data_5c48470d5169a86857cd129f90cbd3ac
#
_entry.id   5c48470d5169a86857cd129f90cbd3ac
#
_cell.length_a   1.000
_cell.length_b   1.000
_cell.length_c   1.000
_cell.angle_alpha   90.00
_cell.angle_beta   90.00
_cell.angle_gamma   90.00
#
_symmetry.space_group_name_H-M   'P 1'
#
loop_
_entity.id
_entity.type
_entity.pdbx_description
1 polymer ?
#
loop_
_entity_poly.entity_id
_entity_poly.type
_entity_poly.pdbx_seq_one_letter_code
_entity_poly.pdbx_strand_id
1 'polypeptide(L)'
;MSSLILGLGSQWMPDTSTGFRPRAGQREILDYEGGRLGVAAVPGSGKTATIAALTSRLLEQRVHGDGPLGRRGRVLVVTYQNAAVDTLRGRIAARLRERGLPATGYDVRTLHSLSFGLVQAYPGHVGTTTDFRVLDDAATNALIDKAVADWNRANVPVWGRLAPGEGDVYNDRWEGQWQRIARGLANTVIGSAKNLRLDAEALEALSQRAA
;
A
#
# COMPACT_ATOMS: atom_id res chain seq x y z
N MET A 1 42.72 37.80 -18.35
CA MET A 1 42.42 36.56 -19.11
C MET A 1 41.64 35.64 -18.23
N SER A 2 40.32 35.74 -18.28
CA SER A 2 39.41 34.95 -17.42
C SER A 2 39.00 33.72 -18.19
N SER A 3 39.41 32.56 -17.72
CA SER A 3 38.95 31.26 -18.24
C SER A 3 37.58 30.97 -17.70
N LEU A 4 36.58 31.01 -18.60
CA LEU A 4 35.24 30.51 -18.34
C LEU A 4 35.31 28.97 -18.35
N ILE A 5 35.19 28.34 -17.18
CA ILE A 5 34.94 26.91 -17.11
C ILE A 5 33.44 26.75 -17.23
N LEU A 6 32.96 26.45 -18.41
CA LEU A 6 31.62 25.96 -18.65
C LEU A 6 31.49 24.61 -17.94
N GLY A 7 30.70 24.59 -16.86
CA GLY A 7 30.27 23.37 -16.21
C GLY A 7 29.46 22.54 -17.20
N LEU A 8 30.08 21.47 -17.72
CA LEU A 8 29.37 20.40 -18.41
C LEU A 8 28.47 19.74 -17.39
N GLY A 9 27.17 20.06 -17.44
CA GLY A 9 26.14 19.30 -16.75
C GLY A 9 26.40 17.81 -16.99
N SER A 10 26.34 17.01 -15.98
CA SER A 10 26.56 15.56 -16.03
C SER A 10 25.55 14.93 -16.99
N GLN A 11 25.90 14.89 -18.29
CA GLN A 11 25.13 14.15 -19.28
C GLN A 11 25.13 12.70 -18.85
N TRP A 12 23.94 12.14 -18.68
CA TRP A 12 23.76 10.72 -18.43
C TRP A 12 24.48 9.91 -19.51
N MET A 13 25.52 9.20 -19.14
CA MET A 13 26.18 8.23 -20.03
C MET A 13 25.33 6.96 -20.08
N PRO A 14 24.98 6.45 -21.27
CA PRO A 14 24.23 5.20 -21.40
C PRO A 14 24.97 4.09 -20.67
N ASP A 15 24.28 3.45 -19.72
CA ASP A 15 24.78 2.26 -19.04
C ASP A 15 24.83 1.10 -20.05
N THR A 16 26.00 0.81 -20.56
CA THR A 16 26.23 -0.24 -21.55
C THR A 16 26.36 -1.62 -20.90
N SER A 17 26.53 -1.69 -19.58
CA SER A 17 26.80 -2.92 -18.84
C SER A 17 25.55 -3.79 -18.66
N THR A 18 24.35 -3.18 -18.48
CA THR A 18 23.08 -3.89 -18.27
C THR A 18 22.30 -4.15 -19.55
N GLY A 19 22.77 -3.73 -20.72
CA GLY A 19 22.03 -3.76 -21.97
C GLY A 19 20.76 -2.86 -21.99
N PHE A 20 20.51 -2.08 -20.93
CA PHE A 20 19.38 -1.17 -20.86
C PHE A 20 19.64 0.09 -21.67
N ARG A 21 18.96 0.21 -22.80
CA ARG A 21 18.99 1.40 -23.65
C ARG A 21 17.69 2.19 -23.47
N PRO A 22 17.70 3.31 -22.72
CA PRO A 22 16.51 4.08 -22.50
C PRO A 22 16.00 4.73 -23.77
N ARG A 23 14.70 4.67 -23.99
CA ARG A 23 13.97 5.41 -25.04
C ARG A 23 13.92 6.91 -24.68
N ALA A 24 13.54 7.76 -25.61
CA ALA A 24 13.47 9.22 -25.39
C ALA A 24 12.70 9.58 -24.09
N GLY A 25 11.44 9.17 -23.94
CA GLY A 25 10.67 9.45 -22.72
C GLY A 25 11.21 8.82 -21.43
N GLN A 26 12.00 7.75 -21.53
CA GLN A 26 12.69 7.19 -20.36
C GLN A 26 13.91 8.02 -19.97
N ARG A 27 14.59 8.65 -20.94
CA ARG A 27 15.70 9.57 -20.67
C ARG A 27 15.22 10.78 -19.87
N GLU A 28 14.10 11.38 -20.25
CA GLU A 28 13.49 12.48 -19.51
C GLU A 28 13.23 12.12 -18.03
N ILE A 29 12.78 10.89 -17.76
CA ILE A 29 12.61 10.41 -16.39
C ILE A 29 13.96 10.24 -15.68
N LEU A 30 14.97 9.76 -16.40
CA LEU A 30 16.31 9.60 -15.83
C LEU A 30 16.97 10.95 -15.54
N ASP A 31 16.61 12.01 -16.24
CA ASP A 31 17.10 13.38 -16.02
C ASP A 31 16.36 14.12 -14.88
N TYR A 32 15.61 13.37 -14.05
CA TYR A 32 14.92 13.91 -12.89
C TYR A 32 15.88 14.58 -11.88
N GLU A 33 15.62 15.85 -11.60
CA GLU A 33 16.43 16.69 -10.70
C GLU A 33 15.70 17.05 -9.39
N GLY A 34 14.48 16.56 -9.20
CA GLY A 34 13.70 16.81 -8.00
C GLY A 34 12.27 17.27 -8.29
N GLY A 35 11.46 17.44 -7.23
CA GLY A 35 10.07 17.86 -7.32
C GLY A 35 9.09 16.72 -7.56
N ARG A 36 7.95 17.01 -8.20
CA ARG A 36 6.89 16.04 -8.49
C ARG A 36 6.87 15.72 -9.98
N LEU A 37 6.99 14.45 -10.32
CA LEU A 37 6.94 13.96 -11.69
C LEU A 37 5.85 12.90 -11.84
N GLY A 38 4.86 13.17 -12.70
CA GLY A 38 3.85 12.18 -13.10
C GLY A 38 4.27 11.49 -14.40
N VAL A 39 4.25 10.16 -14.42
CA VAL A 39 4.63 9.37 -15.59
C VAL A 39 3.49 8.44 -15.99
N ALA A 40 2.92 8.66 -17.18
CA ALA A 40 1.99 7.72 -17.79
C ALA A 40 2.75 6.67 -18.60
N ALA A 41 2.48 5.38 -18.35
CA ALA A 41 3.22 4.30 -19.00
C ALA A 41 2.34 3.06 -19.21
N VAL A 42 2.30 2.57 -20.45
CA VAL A 42 1.57 1.35 -20.82
C VAL A 42 2.24 0.08 -20.30
N PRO A 43 1.52 -1.05 -20.16
CA PRO A 43 2.13 -2.35 -19.90
C PRO A 43 3.27 -2.66 -20.88
N GLY A 44 4.36 -3.26 -20.39
CA GLY A 44 5.51 -3.58 -21.24
C GLY A 44 6.44 -2.42 -21.63
N SER A 45 6.13 -1.18 -21.23
CA SER A 45 6.98 0.00 -21.54
C SER A 45 8.33 0.04 -20.83
N GLY A 46 8.60 -0.90 -19.93
CA GLY A 46 9.85 -0.95 -19.18
C GLY A 46 9.85 -0.16 -17.88
N LYS A 47 8.66 0.14 -17.29
CA LYS A 47 8.53 0.87 -16.01
C LYS A 47 9.51 0.41 -14.92
N THR A 48 9.56 -0.88 -14.66
CA THR A 48 10.42 -1.47 -13.62
C THR A 48 11.90 -1.25 -13.91
N ALA A 49 12.31 -1.35 -15.17
CA ALA A 49 13.69 -1.11 -15.58
C ALA A 49 14.06 0.38 -15.43
N THR A 50 13.15 1.28 -15.79
CA THR A 50 13.34 2.73 -15.66
C THR A 50 13.43 3.16 -14.19
N ILE A 51 12.55 2.64 -13.32
CA ILE A 51 12.59 2.92 -11.86
C ILE A 51 13.91 2.42 -11.27
N ALA A 52 14.35 1.21 -11.62
CA ALA A 52 15.61 0.69 -11.13
C ALA A 52 16.81 1.52 -11.61
N ALA A 53 16.79 1.99 -12.86
CA ALA A 53 17.84 2.85 -13.41
C ALA A 53 17.86 4.23 -12.74
N LEU A 54 16.68 4.85 -12.55
CA LEU A 54 16.56 6.13 -11.84
C LEU A 54 17.07 6.02 -10.39
N THR A 55 16.62 4.98 -9.67
CA THR A 55 17.06 4.74 -8.29
C THR A 55 18.59 4.63 -8.21
N SER A 56 19.20 3.86 -9.10
CA SER A 56 20.65 3.68 -9.13
C SER A 56 21.39 4.98 -9.43
N ARG A 57 20.88 5.79 -10.37
CA ARG A 57 21.42 7.11 -10.68
C ARG A 57 21.36 8.07 -9.50
N LEU A 58 20.21 8.16 -8.84
CA LEU A 58 20.03 9.02 -7.67
C LEU A 58 21.01 8.63 -6.54
N LEU A 59 21.23 7.34 -6.33
CA LEU A 59 22.17 6.86 -5.32
C LEU A 59 23.64 7.12 -5.72
N GLU A 60 23.98 7.03 -6.99
CA GLU A 60 25.27 7.42 -7.52
C GLU A 60 25.57 8.91 -7.31
N GLN A 61 24.63 9.78 -7.70
CA GLN A 61 24.73 11.22 -7.45
C GLN A 61 24.87 11.53 -5.95
N ARG A 62 24.14 10.82 -5.08
CA ARG A 62 24.28 10.97 -3.62
C ARG A 62 25.70 10.68 -3.13
N VAL A 63 26.37 9.65 -3.66
CA VAL A 63 27.76 9.31 -3.28
C VAL A 63 28.72 10.42 -3.65
N HIS A 64 28.51 11.06 -4.79
CA HIS A 64 29.31 12.20 -5.24
C HIS A 64 28.91 13.51 -4.54
N GLY A 65 27.83 13.51 -3.79
CA GLY A 65 27.32 14.71 -3.09
C GLY A 65 26.47 15.62 -3.96
N ASP A 66 26.11 15.15 -5.16
CA ASP A 66 25.33 15.84 -6.16
C ASP A 66 23.86 15.33 -6.18
N GLY A 67 23.00 16.05 -6.89
CA GLY A 67 21.63 15.63 -7.13
C GLY A 67 20.64 15.88 -5.98
N PRO A 68 19.37 15.52 -6.19
CA PRO A 68 18.25 15.94 -5.34
C PRO A 68 18.22 15.27 -3.96
N LEU A 69 18.92 14.17 -3.74
CA LEU A 69 18.95 13.46 -2.47
C LEU A 69 19.89 14.07 -1.42
N GLY A 70 20.87 14.86 -1.86
CA GLY A 70 21.98 15.27 -1.00
C GLY A 70 22.72 14.06 -0.39
N ARG A 71 23.66 14.29 0.52
CA ARG A 71 24.52 13.23 1.07
C ARG A 71 23.82 12.20 1.97
N ARG A 72 22.69 12.53 2.58
CA ARG A 72 21.99 11.70 3.56
C ARG A 72 20.67 11.15 3.07
N GLY A 73 20.20 11.56 1.89
CA GLY A 73 18.93 11.13 1.35
C GLY A 73 18.87 9.64 1.05
N ARG A 74 17.67 9.09 1.08
CA ARG A 74 17.38 7.68 0.75
C ARG A 74 16.28 7.62 -0.30
N VAL A 75 16.28 6.57 -1.11
CA VAL A 75 15.21 6.32 -2.08
C VAL A 75 14.25 5.28 -1.51
N LEU A 76 12.97 5.64 -1.42
CA LEU A 76 11.91 4.70 -1.13
C LEU A 76 11.16 4.37 -2.43
N VAL A 77 11.15 3.10 -2.79
CA VAL A 77 10.38 2.57 -3.92
C VAL A 77 9.17 1.81 -3.39
N VAL A 78 7.97 2.23 -3.79
CA VAL A 78 6.72 1.61 -3.33
C VAL A 78 6.02 0.93 -4.51
N THR A 79 5.52 -0.29 -4.28
CA THR A 79 4.76 -1.08 -5.25
C THR A 79 3.55 -1.75 -4.59
N TYR A 80 2.67 -2.36 -5.37
CA TYR A 80 1.52 -3.09 -4.84
C TYR A 80 1.80 -4.58 -4.58
N GLN A 81 2.70 -5.20 -5.35
CA GLN A 81 2.91 -6.64 -5.34
C GLN A 81 4.25 -7.04 -4.72
N ASN A 82 4.26 -8.08 -3.91
CA ASN A 82 5.48 -8.62 -3.29
C ASN A 82 6.49 -9.09 -4.36
N ALA A 83 6.05 -9.77 -5.41
CA ALA A 83 6.92 -10.20 -6.51
C ALA A 83 7.63 -9.03 -7.21
N ALA A 84 7.00 -7.85 -7.26
CA ALA A 84 7.62 -6.65 -7.80
C ALA A 84 8.70 -6.08 -6.86
N VAL A 85 8.56 -6.24 -5.54
CA VAL A 85 9.56 -5.83 -4.54
C VAL A 85 10.87 -6.57 -4.80
N ASP A 86 10.84 -7.89 -4.90
CA ASP A 86 12.05 -8.71 -5.09
C ASP A 86 12.70 -8.42 -6.44
N THR A 87 11.90 -8.30 -7.49
CA THR A 87 12.38 -7.94 -8.83
C THR A 87 13.07 -6.58 -8.84
N LEU A 88 12.47 -5.55 -8.22
CA LEU A 88 13.04 -4.21 -8.15
C LEU A 88 14.33 -4.19 -7.32
N ARG A 89 14.29 -4.83 -6.14
CA ARG A 89 15.46 -4.92 -5.25
C ARG A 89 16.63 -5.59 -5.96
N GLY A 90 16.40 -6.72 -6.62
CA GLY A 90 17.42 -7.44 -7.39
C GLY A 90 18.01 -6.59 -8.52
N ARG A 91 17.18 -5.90 -9.30
CA ARG A 91 17.62 -5.04 -10.41
C ARG A 91 18.41 -3.81 -9.93
N ILE A 92 17.98 -3.16 -8.85
CA ILE A 92 18.69 -2.02 -8.28
C ILE A 92 20.07 -2.48 -7.75
N ALA A 93 20.10 -3.57 -6.98
CA ALA A 93 21.33 -4.12 -6.44
C ALA A 93 22.33 -4.54 -7.52
N ALA A 94 21.86 -5.15 -8.61
CA ALA A 94 22.71 -5.51 -9.75
C ALA A 94 23.34 -4.27 -10.37
N ARG A 95 22.55 -3.24 -10.67
CA ARG A 95 23.04 -1.98 -11.26
C ARG A 95 24.03 -1.24 -10.38
N LEU A 96 23.81 -1.22 -9.07
CA LEU A 96 24.74 -0.60 -8.14
C LEU A 96 26.08 -1.35 -8.12
N ARG A 97 26.03 -2.70 -8.07
CA ARG A 97 27.25 -3.52 -8.10
C ARG A 97 28.06 -3.33 -9.39
N GLU A 98 27.42 -3.25 -10.54
CA GLU A 98 28.08 -3.00 -11.83
C GLU A 98 28.82 -1.66 -11.87
N ARG A 99 28.36 -0.69 -11.06
CA ARG A 99 28.99 0.64 -10.90
C ARG A 99 29.98 0.70 -9.74
N GLY A 100 30.27 -0.41 -9.09
CA GLY A 100 31.13 -0.44 -7.91
C GLY A 100 30.54 0.24 -6.68
N LEU A 101 29.22 0.45 -6.64
CA LEU A 101 28.53 1.13 -5.56
C LEU A 101 27.94 0.12 -4.57
N PRO A 102 27.88 0.48 -3.27
CA PRO A 102 27.25 -0.36 -2.27
C PRO A 102 25.73 -0.42 -2.51
N ALA A 103 25.13 -1.61 -2.34
CA ALA A 103 23.69 -1.81 -2.50
C ALA A 103 22.91 -1.32 -1.26
N THR A 104 23.12 -0.05 -0.88
CA THR A 104 22.53 0.60 0.29
C THR A 104 21.92 1.95 -0.08
N GLY A 105 21.15 2.53 0.85
CA GLY A 105 20.56 3.87 0.66
C GLY A 105 19.21 3.86 -0.04
N TYR A 106 18.63 2.68 -0.29
CA TYR A 106 17.28 2.55 -0.80
C TYR A 106 16.49 1.53 0.01
N ASP A 107 15.17 1.61 -0.10
CA ASP A 107 14.24 0.64 0.44
C ASP A 107 13.16 0.35 -0.60
N VAL A 108 12.78 -0.91 -0.76
CA VAL A 108 11.72 -1.32 -1.68
C VAL A 108 10.66 -2.04 -0.86
N ARG A 109 9.45 -1.50 -0.84
CA ARG A 109 8.33 -2.03 -0.04
C ARG A 109 7.03 -2.08 -0.84
N THR A 110 6.10 -2.91 -0.39
CA THR A 110 4.71 -2.75 -0.79
C THR A 110 4.07 -1.60 -0.02
N LEU A 111 2.99 -1.02 -0.59
CA LEU A 111 2.21 0.02 0.09
C LEU A 111 1.70 -0.47 1.46
N HIS A 112 1.21 -1.71 1.53
CA HIS A 112 0.75 -2.32 2.80
C HIS A 112 1.88 -2.44 3.82
N SER A 113 3.05 -2.92 3.41
CA SER A 113 4.22 -3.05 4.29
C SER A 113 4.72 -1.68 4.78
N LEU A 114 4.68 -0.65 3.93
CA LEU A 114 5.01 0.71 4.32
C LEU A 114 4.00 1.25 5.35
N SER A 115 2.70 1.12 5.07
CA SER A 115 1.63 1.56 5.98
C SER A 115 1.72 0.86 7.33
N PHE A 116 1.95 -0.46 7.35
CA PHE A 116 2.14 -1.22 8.57
C PHE A 116 3.33 -0.71 9.39
N GLY A 117 4.46 -0.46 8.73
CA GLY A 117 5.65 0.11 9.40
C GLY A 117 5.40 1.50 9.99
N LEU A 118 4.59 2.33 9.33
CA LEU A 118 4.20 3.65 9.86
C LEU A 118 3.30 3.51 11.09
N VAL A 119 2.31 2.62 11.05
CA VAL A 119 1.43 2.36 12.21
C VAL A 119 2.23 1.82 13.39
N GLN A 120 3.17 0.91 13.15
CA GLN A 120 4.06 0.41 14.21
C GLN A 120 4.94 1.51 14.82
N ALA A 121 5.45 2.43 13.98
CA ALA A 121 6.30 3.51 14.46
C ALA A 121 5.52 4.59 15.23
N TYR A 122 4.25 4.79 14.89
CA TYR A 122 3.41 5.86 15.43
C TYR A 122 2.01 5.37 15.82
N PRO A 123 1.87 4.36 16.68
CA PRO A 123 0.58 3.74 16.99
C PRO A 123 -0.44 4.71 17.59
N GLY A 124 -0.01 5.62 18.45
CA GLY A 124 -0.88 6.62 19.05
C GLY A 124 -1.54 7.61 18.09
N HIS A 125 -0.97 7.81 16.87
CA HIS A 125 -1.56 8.68 15.86
C HIS A 125 -2.78 8.07 15.16
N VAL A 126 -2.94 6.77 15.27
CA VAL A 126 -4.06 6.01 14.67
C VAL A 126 -4.96 5.34 15.72
N GLY A 127 -4.81 5.74 16.99
CA GLY A 127 -5.64 5.24 18.08
C GLY A 127 -5.40 3.75 18.40
N THR A 128 -4.19 3.24 18.16
CA THR A 128 -3.83 1.84 18.48
C THR A 128 -2.63 1.77 19.43
N THR A 129 -2.27 0.58 19.88
CA THR A 129 -1.14 0.28 20.76
C THR A 129 -0.02 -0.40 19.96
N THR A 130 1.17 -0.56 20.55
CA THR A 130 2.32 -1.21 19.89
C THR A 130 2.13 -2.69 19.62
N ASP A 131 1.23 -3.33 20.33
CA ASP A 131 0.89 -4.76 20.24
C ASP A 131 -0.30 -5.06 19.34
N PHE A 132 -0.73 -4.09 18.50
CA PHE A 132 -1.83 -4.32 17.56
C PHE A 132 -1.53 -5.47 16.59
N ARG A 133 -2.58 -6.20 16.25
CA ARG A 133 -2.50 -7.33 15.33
C ARG A 133 -3.25 -7.04 14.04
N VAL A 134 -2.61 -7.23 12.92
CA VAL A 134 -3.28 -7.19 11.61
C VAL A 134 -3.98 -8.53 11.40
N LEU A 135 -5.26 -8.47 11.16
CA LEU A 135 -6.07 -9.65 10.81
C LEU A 135 -6.03 -9.87 9.30
N ASP A 136 -5.83 -11.10 8.89
CA ASP A 136 -6.08 -11.51 7.52
C ASP A 136 -7.59 -11.64 7.24
N ASP A 137 -7.96 -11.89 5.99
CA ASP A 137 -9.35 -12.03 5.59
C ASP A 137 -10.06 -13.20 6.30
N ALA A 138 -9.35 -14.30 6.54
CA ALA A 138 -9.90 -15.46 7.23
C ALA A 138 -10.22 -15.14 8.69
N ALA A 139 -9.30 -14.53 9.43
CA ALA A 139 -9.49 -14.11 10.80
C ALA A 139 -10.58 -13.03 10.93
N THR A 140 -10.61 -12.07 9.99
CA THR A 140 -11.66 -11.04 9.94
C THR A 140 -13.03 -11.66 9.72
N ASN A 141 -13.16 -12.57 8.76
CA ASN A 141 -14.42 -13.27 8.49
C ASN A 141 -14.87 -14.10 9.70
N ALA A 142 -13.97 -14.81 10.36
CA ALA A 142 -14.28 -15.59 11.55
C ALA A 142 -14.81 -14.74 12.71
N LEU A 143 -14.26 -13.54 12.90
CA LEU A 143 -14.76 -12.57 13.89
C LEU A 143 -16.17 -12.07 13.55
N ILE A 144 -16.42 -11.75 12.29
CA ILE A 144 -17.74 -11.29 11.82
C ILE A 144 -18.75 -12.42 11.98
N ASP A 145 -18.42 -13.64 11.58
CA ASP A 145 -19.29 -14.81 11.71
C ASP A 145 -19.65 -15.08 13.18
N LYS A 146 -18.64 -14.98 14.07
CA LYS A 146 -18.87 -15.11 15.50
C LYS A 146 -19.79 -14.02 16.04
N ALA A 147 -19.53 -12.77 15.71
CA ALA A 147 -20.35 -11.63 16.15
C ALA A 147 -21.80 -11.74 15.67
N VAL A 148 -22.02 -12.13 14.42
CA VAL A 148 -23.36 -12.37 13.84
C VAL A 148 -24.06 -13.54 14.54
N ALA A 149 -23.36 -14.64 14.79
CA ALA A 149 -23.91 -15.80 15.50
C ALA A 149 -24.29 -15.45 16.94
N ASP A 150 -23.46 -14.71 17.65
CA ASP A 150 -23.71 -14.25 19.01
C ASP A 150 -24.93 -13.32 19.07
N TRP A 151 -25.01 -12.35 18.13
CA TRP A 151 -26.15 -11.43 18.01
C TRP A 151 -27.45 -12.19 17.68
N ASN A 152 -27.43 -13.11 16.72
CA ASN A 152 -28.58 -13.91 16.34
C ASN A 152 -29.14 -14.70 17.51
N ARG A 153 -28.29 -15.34 18.31
CA ARG A 153 -28.74 -16.08 19.51
C ARG A 153 -29.40 -15.19 20.54
N ALA A 154 -28.87 -13.99 20.75
CA ALA A 154 -29.39 -13.04 21.71
C ALA A 154 -30.68 -12.37 21.24
N ASN A 155 -30.95 -12.31 19.94
CA ASN A 155 -32.05 -11.50 19.34
C ASN A 155 -33.03 -12.34 18.52
N VAL A 156 -33.23 -13.62 18.85
CA VAL A 156 -34.22 -14.49 18.19
C VAL A 156 -35.64 -13.85 18.11
N PRO A 157 -36.18 -13.16 19.14
CA PRO A 157 -37.47 -12.52 19.04
C PRO A 157 -37.53 -11.39 18.02
N VAL A 158 -36.41 -10.79 17.67
CA VAL A 158 -36.35 -9.69 16.70
C VAL A 158 -36.38 -10.23 15.28
N TRP A 159 -35.41 -11.07 14.91
CA TRP A 159 -35.28 -11.55 13.54
C TRP A 159 -36.24 -12.69 13.19
N GLY A 160 -36.75 -13.42 14.20
CA GLY A 160 -37.77 -14.44 14.03
C GLY A 160 -39.06 -13.86 13.49
N ARG A 161 -39.42 -12.60 13.83
CA ARG A 161 -40.58 -11.90 13.27
C ARG A 161 -40.44 -11.57 11.78
N LEU A 162 -39.24 -11.63 11.24
CA LEU A 162 -39.00 -11.37 9.83
C LEU A 162 -39.08 -12.65 8.98
N ALA A 163 -39.33 -13.81 9.62
CA ALA A 163 -39.49 -15.07 8.91
C ALA A 163 -40.75 -15.02 8.01
N PRO A 164 -40.68 -15.43 6.75
CA PRO A 164 -41.84 -15.50 5.87
C PRO A 164 -42.75 -16.67 6.29
N GLY A 165 -44.00 -16.36 6.63
CA GLY A 165 -45.04 -17.35 6.94
C GLY A 165 -45.87 -16.99 8.17
N GLU A 166 -47.15 -17.41 8.20
CA GLU A 166 -48.03 -17.34 9.37
C GLU A 166 -47.76 -18.58 10.23
N GLY A 167 -47.25 -18.38 11.45
CA GLY A 167 -47.05 -19.42 12.46
C GLY A 167 -45.61 -19.59 12.94
N ASP A 168 -45.48 -20.13 14.15
CA ASP A 168 -44.25 -20.35 14.90
C ASP A 168 -43.28 -21.40 14.26
N VAL A 169 -43.20 -21.47 12.96
CA VAL A 169 -42.30 -22.42 12.30
C VAL A 169 -40.91 -21.78 12.18
N TYR A 170 -40.18 -21.86 13.28
CA TYR A 170 -38.72 -21.75 13.27
C TYR A 170 -38.19 -22.84 12.34
N ASN A 171 -37.76 -22.44 11.17
CA ASN A 171 -37.27 -23.34 10.14
C ASN A 171 -35.76 -23.13 9.98
N ASP A 172 -34.98 -24.19 10.15
CA ASP A 172 -33.50 -24.21 9.94
C ASP A 172 -33.09 -23.54 8.63
N ARG A 173 -33.94 -23.65 7.62
CA ARG A 173 -33.73 -23.02 6.31
C ARG A 173 -33.78 -21.49 6.39
N TRP A 174 -34.69 -20.93 7.20
CA TRP A 174 -34.77 -19.50 7.41
C TRP A 174 -33.62 -18.98 8.26
N GLU A 175 -33.23 -19.72 9.29
CA GLU A 175 -32.06 -19.37 10.11
C GLU A 175 -30.78 -19.24 9.24
N GLY A 176 -30.51 -20.23 8.38
CA GLY A 176 -29.39 -20.18 7.46
C GLY A 176 -29.49 -19.06 6.43
N GLN A 177 -30.70 -18.67 6.00
CA GLN A 177 -30.88 -17.52 5.13
C GLN A 177 -30.66 -16.21 5.88
N TRP A 178 -31.18 -16.12 7.09
CA TRP A 178 -31.02 -14.95 7.95
C TRP A 178 -29.55 -14.72 8.30
N GLN A 179 -28.82 -15.75 8.66
CA GLN A 179 -27.37 -15.64 8.91
C GLN A 179 -26.61 -15.02 7.73
N ARG A 180 -26.95 -15.41 6.51
CA ARG A 180 -26.33 -14.82 5.31
C ARG A 180 -26.68 -13.35 5.14
N ILE A 181 -27.94 -12.98 5.38
CA ILE A 181 -28.40 -11.59 5.33
C ILE A 181 -27.70 -10.75 6.42
N ALA A 182 -27.71 -11.21 7.66
CA ALA A 182 -27.10 -10.54 8.80
C ALA A 182 -25.59 -10.34 8.58
N ARG A 183 -24.90 -11.36 8.04
CA ARG A 183 -23.51 -11.25 7.66
C ARG A 183 -23.26 -10.20 6.57
N GLY A 184 -24.12 -10.17 5.54
CA GLY A 184 -24.05 -9.16 4.48
C GLY A 184 -24.22 -7.75 5.02
N LEU A 185 -25.20 -7.53 5.90
CA LEU A 185 -25.43 -6.27 6.58
C LEU A 185 -24.22 -5.86 7.44
N ALA A 186 -23.72 -6.78 8.27
CA ALA A 186 -22.56 -6.54 9.12
C ALA A 186 -21.33 -6.10 8.28
N ASN A 187 -21.04 -6.80 7.20
CA ASN A 187 -19.94 -6.43 6.30
C ASN A 187 -20.14 -5.04 5.69
N THR A 188 -21.36 -4.71 5.26
CA THR A 188 -21.68 -3.39 4.69
C THR A 188 -21.51 -2.28 5.72
N VAL A 189 -22.05 -2.47 6.93
CA VAL A 189 -21.93 -1.49 8.02
C VAL A 189 -20.48 -1.28 8.43
N ILE A 190 -19.74 -2.37 8.66
CA ILE A 190 -18.32 -2.30 9.05
C ILE A 190 -17.51 -1.63 7.95
N GLY A 191 -17.73 -1.98 6.68
CA GLY A 191 -17.05 -1.36 5.55
C GLY A 191 -17.31 0.14 5.45
N SER A 192 -18.58 0.54 5.59
CA SER A 192 -18.99 1.95 5.57
C SER A 192 -18.42 2.72 6.76
N ALA A 193 -18.47 2.15 7.96
CA ALA A 193 -17.91 2.75 9.16
C ALA A 193 -16.41 3.01 9.02
N LYS A 194 -15.64 2.03 8.52
CA LYS A 194 -14.21 2.19 8.24
C LYS A 194 -13.93 3.31 7.24
N ASN A 195 -14.70 3.41 6.17
CA ASN A 195 -14.56 4.45 5.16
C ASN A 195 -14.87 5.85 5.70
N LEU A 196 -15.86 5.94 6.59
CA LEU A 196 -16.27 7.18 7.26
C LEU A 196 -15.44 7.48 8.53
N ARG A 197 -14.52 6.59 8.90
CA ARG A 197 -13.71 6.69 10.12
C ARG A 197 -14.56 6.77 11.40
N LEU A 198 -15.66 6.04 11.43
CA LEU A 198 -16.52 5.92 12.60
C LEU A 198 -16.00 4.79 13.50
N ASP A 199 -15.90 5.06 14.79
CA ASP A 199 -15.66 4.05 15.82
C ASP A 199 -16.99 3.44 16.33
N ALA A 200 -16.91 2.52 17.28
CA ALA A 200 -18.07 1.84 17.82
C ALA A 200 -19.03 2.82 18.55
N GLU A 201 -18.50 3.81 19.24
CA GLU A 201 -19.29 4.82 20.00
C GLU A 201 -20.07 5.71 19.03
N ALA A 202 -19.43 6.18 17.94
CA ALA A 202 -20.09 6.97 16.92
C ALA A 202 -21.20 6.18 16.19
N LEU A 203 -20.99 4.88 15.94
CA LEU A 203 -22.01 4.01 15.36
C LEU A 203 -23.21 3.82 16.29
N GLU A 204 -22.97 3.64 17.57
CA GLU A 204 -24.03 3.52 18.57
C GLU A 204 -24.84 4.81 18.69
N ALA A 205 -24.20 5.97 18.72
CA ALA A 205 -24.86 7.26 18.72
C ALA A 205 -25.72 7.50 17.47
N LEU A 206 -25.27 7.05 16.29
CA LEU A 206 -26.05 7.10 15.06
C LEU A 206 -27.27 6.19 15.12
N SER A 207 -27.14 4.98 15.67
CA SER A 207 -28.24 4.04 15.84
C SER A 207 -29.33 4.60 16.75
N GLN A 208 -28.96 5.25 17.87
CA GLN A 208 -29.90 5.86 18.80
C GLN A 208 -30.68 7.06 18.21
N ARG A 209 -30.11 7.76 17.22
CA ARG A 209 -30.76 8.87 16.51
C ARG A 209 -31.74 8.41 15.44
N ALA A 210 -31.57 7.18 14.94
CA ALA A 210 -32.40 6.61 13.89
C ALA A 210 -33.59 5.79 14.42
N ALA A 211 -33.63 5.52 15.72
CA ALA A 211 -34.72 4.81 16.42
C ALA A 211 -35.75 5.79 16.95
#